data_c1f550be4ec3150184c92d7ef246a45b
#
_entry.id   c1f550be4ec3150184c92d7ef246a45b
#
_cell.length_a   1.000
_cell.length_b   1.000
_cell.length_c   1.000
_cell.angle_alpha   90.00
_cell.angle_beta   90.00
_cell.angle_gamma   90.00
#
_symmetry.space_group_name_H-M   'P 1'
#
loop_
_entity.id
_entity.type
_entity.pdbx_description
1 polymer ?
#
loop_
_entity_poly.entity_id
_entity_poly.type
_entity_poly.pdbx_seq_one_letter_code
_entity_poly.pdbx_strand_id
1 'polypeptide(L)'
;MKILVTGAKGFVGKNLCAALNNIKDGKDKTRPSLVIDEVYEYDLDSTLVELDSWCKDCDFVFNLAGVNRPKDNSEFMKGNFGFASTLLDTLKKYKNTCPVMLSSSQQASLTGRFGNSEYGRSKKAGEDLFLDYQSKTGAKVLVYRFPNLFGKWCRPNYNSAVATFCNNIANDLPIQVNDPSVELELLYIDDLVAEMLDALEEKEHHCEFEGLEVVAGPLGKYCYCPITHKATLGEIVDLIHQFAEQPKTLLIPEIPNGSFAKKLYSTYLSYLPKEKAIFDLKMNVDQRGSFTELVHTLNCGQVSINISKPGITKGQHWHNTKWEQFIVVSGHGLIQLRKEGTDEVLNYEVSGDKIQSVIMLPGYTHNIINLSETEDLVTVMYCNEVFDSSKPDTFFDPVEKD
;
A
#
# COMPACT_ATOMS: atom_id res chain seq x y z
N MET A 1 15.39 11.43 20.79
CA MET A 1 14.55 12.61 20.48
C MET A 1 13.16 12.44 21.08
N LYS A 2 12.58 13.50 21.62
CA LYS A 2 11.19 13.57 22.08
C LYS A 2 10.37 14.32 21.06
N ILE A 3 9.39 13.66 20.47
CA ILE A 3 8.62 14.17 19.32
C ILE A 3 7.21 14.52 19.78
N LEU A 4 6.77 15.77 19.58
CA LEU A 4 5.38 16.18 19.82
C LEU A 4 4.59 16.12 18.50
N VAL A 5 3.53 15.32 18.49
CA VAL A 5 2.60 15.21 17.36
C VAL A 5 1.24 15.75 17.79
N THR A 6 0.79 16.86 17.21
CA THR A 6 -0.57 17.38 17.43
C THR A 6 -1.52 16.88 16.36
N GLY A 7 -2.76 16.60 16.69
CA GLY A 7 -3.69 15.87 15.81
C GLY A 7 -3.30 14.40 15.65
N ALA A 8 -2.73 13.81 16.71
CA ALA A 8 -2.16 12.46 16.73
C ALA A 8 -3.19 11.36 16.38
N LYS A 9 -4.46 11.55 16.70
CA LYS A 9 -5.56 10.61 16.40
C LYS A 9 -6.19 10.84 15.02
N GLY A 10 -5.76 11.88 14.30
CA GLY A 10 -6.15 12.14 12.92
C GLY A 10 -5.52 11.15 11.93
N PHE A 11 -5.92 11.22 10.65
CA PHE A 11 -5.42 10.31 9.61
C PHE A 11 -3.88 10.33 9.50
N VAL A 12 -3.29 11.51 9.33
CA VAL A 12 -1.83 11.63 9.21
C VAL A 12 -1.15 11.32 10.54
N GLY A 13 -1.69 11.85 11.66
CA GLY A 13 -1.14 11.65 12.99
C GLY A 13 -1.04 10.17 13.38
N LYS A 14 -2.09 9.37 13.17
CA LYS A 14 -2.06 7.93 13.45
C LYS A 14 -0.95 7.20 12.69
N ASN A 15 -0.78 7.50 11.40
CA ASN A 15 0.24 6.87 10.58
C ASN A 15 1.64 7.28 11.04
N LEU A 16 1.85 8.57 11.33
CA LEU A 16 3.13 9.07 11.83
C LEU A 16 3.46 8.50 13.22
N CYS A 17 2.53 8.56 14.18
CA CYS A 17 2.74 7.99 15.52
C CYS A 17 3.06 6.51 15.47
N ALA A 18 2.37 5.73 14.60
CA ALA A 18 2.67 4.32 14.41
C ALA A 18 4.10 4.10 13.89
N ALA A 19 4.56 4.90 12.93
CA ALA A 19 5.93 4.82 12.41
C ALA A 19 6.97 5.21 13.48
N LEU A 20 6.76 6.33 14.20
CA LEU A 20 7.65 6.77 15.28
C LEU A 20 7.76 5.71 16.40
N ASN A 21 6.64 5.13 16.80
CA ASN A 21 6.62 4.07 17.82
C ASN A 21 7.30 2.78 17.32
N ASN A 22 7.20 2.42 16.03
CA ASN A 22 7.94 1.30 15.47
C ASN A 22 9.45 1.52 15.51
N ILE A 23 9.93 2.74 15.29
CA ILE A 23 11.35 3.10 15.44
C ILE A 23 11.74 3.04 16.92
N LYS A 24 10.98 3.69 17.80
CA LYS A 24 11.19 3.70 19.26
C LYS A 24 11.31 2.29 19.82
N ASP A 25 10.44 1.39 19.41
CA ASP A 25 10.39 -0.01 19.85
C ASP A 25 11.45 -0.91 19.17
N GLY A 26 12.27 -0.39 18.24
CA GLY A 26 13.27 -1.14 17.49
C GLY A 26 12.67 -2.15 16.48
N LYS A 27 11.39 -2.01 16.14
CA LYS A 27 10.70 -2.82 15.12
C LYS A 27 11.08 -2.37 13.71
N ASP A 28 11.14 -1.06 13.47
CA ASP A 28 11.67 -0.49 12.24
C ASP A 28 13.18 -0.26 12.38
N LYS A 29 13.95 -0.91 11.49
CA LYS A 29 15.42 -0.84 11.43
C LYS A 29 15.93 -0.13 10.17
N THR A 30 15.03 0.43 9.39
CA THR A 30 15.40 1.09 8.12
C THR A 30 16.08 2.43 8.32
N ARG A 31 15.96 3.03 9.53
CA ARG A 31 16.55 4.31 9.93
C ARG A 31 17.39 4.18 11.19
N PRO A 32 18.58 3.54 11.11
CA PRO A 32 19.37 3.22 12.30
C PRO A 32 19.97 4.45 13.01
N SER A 33 20.04 5.60 12.32
CA SER A 33 20.50 6.88 12.88
C SER A 33 19.42 7.60 13.70
N LEU A 34 18.13 7.25 13.51
CA LEU A 34 17.02 7.93 14.16
C LEU A 34 16.68 7.24 15.49
N VAL A 35 16.95 7.92 16.60
CA VAL A 35 16.66 7.44 17.95
C VAL A 35 15.49 8.23 18.53
N ILE A 36 14.36 7.58 18.76
CA ILE A 36 13.15 8.15 19.36
C ILE A 36 13.07 7.69 20.82
N ASP A 37 13.10 8.64 21.75
CA ASP A 37 12.97 8.37 23.19
C ASP A 37 11.51 8.40 23.62
N GLU A 38 10.73 9.40 23.12
CA GLU A 38 9.34 9.59 23.49
C GLU A 38 8.52 10.20 22.34
N VAL A 39 7.24 9.78 22.23
CA VAL A 39 6.25 10.34 21.30
C VAL A 39 5.11 10.93 22.13
N TYR A 40 4.98 12.24 22.11
CA TYR A 40 3.90 12.99 22.78
C TYR A 40 2.72 13.14 21.81
N GLU A 41 1.63 12.42 22.07
CA GLU A 41 0.45 12.35 21.20
C GLU A 41 -0.65 13.30 21.69
N TYR A 42 -0.65 14.55 21.20
CA TYR A 42 -1.64 15.56 21.55
C TYR A 42 -2.84 15.52 20.60
N ASP A 43 -4.07 15.43 21.16
CA ASP A 43 -5.34 15.48 20.41
C ASP A 43 -6.46 16.16 21.22
N LEU A 44 -7.69 16.13 20.72
CA LEU A 44 -8.88 16.81 21.32
C LEU A 44 -9.17 16.39 22.77
N ASP A 45 -8.77 15.22 23.18
CA ASP A 45 -8.93 14.71 24.55
C ASP A 45 -7.71 14.98 25.45
N SER A 46 -6.65 15.60 24.91
CA SER A 46 -5.52 16.07 25.69
C SER A 46 -5.79 17.40 26.34
N THR A 47 -5.07 17.68 27.43
CA THR A 47 -5.19 18.89 28.23
C THR A 47 -4.13 19.94 27.87
N LEU A 48 -4.41 21.21 28.15
CA LEU A 48 -3.42 22.27 28.02
C LEU A 48 -2.22 22.09 28.97
N VAL A 49 -2.39 21.37 30.08
CA VAL A 49 -1.31 21.04 31.02
C VAL A 49 -0.33 20.06 30.39
N GLU A 50 -0.82 19.06 29.63
CA GLU A 50 0.03 18.15 28.88
C GLU A 50 0.77 18.88 27.76
N LEU A 51 0.08 19.75 27.00
CA LEU A 51 0.71 20.58 25.98
C LEU A 51 1.85 21.43 26.57
N ASP A 52 1.57 22.08 27.69
CA ASP A 52 2.53 22.94 28.42
C ASP A 52 3.76 22.12 28.86
N SER A 53 3.56 20.92 29.39
CA SER A 53 4.64 20.01 29.80
C SER A 53 5.47 19.54 28.60
N TRP A 54 4.83 19.13 27.50
CA TRP A 54 5.51 18.56 26.33
C TRP A 54 6.26 19.62 25.50
N CYS A 55 5.70 20.84 25.38
CA CYS A 55 6.38 21.95 24.73
C CYS A 55 7.66 22.39 25.45
N LYS A 56 7.80 22.04 26.72
CA LYS A 56 8.99 22.39 27.51
C LYS A 56 10.25 21.65 27.05
N ASP A 57 10.12 20.41 26.61
CA ASP A 57 11.26 19.51 26.39
C ASP A 57 11.19 18.69 25.10
N CYS A 58 10.23 18.93 24.20
CA CYS A 58 10.21 18.30 22.89
C CYS A 58 11.37 18.81 22.01
N ASP A 59 11.93 17.89 21.21
CA ASP A 59 13.02 18.15 20.27
C ASP A 59 12.53 18.46 18.85
N PHE A 60 11.27 18.09 18.54
CA PHE A 60 10.61 18.35 17.25
C PHE A 60 9.10 18.36 17.42
N VAL A 61 8.40 19.21 16.66
CA VAL A 61 6.95 19.29 16.67
C VAL A 61 6.37 19.04 15.26
N PHE A 62 5.47 18.06 15.12
CA PHE A 62 4.61 17.90 13.97
C PHE A 62 3.23 18.50 14.27
N ASN A 63 2.95 19.68 13.76
CA ASN A 63 1.63 20.30 13.91
C ASN A 63 0.69 19.83 12.80
N LEU A 64 -0.04 18.73 13.08
CA LEU A 64 -1.01 18.11 12.19
C LEU A 64 -2.46 18.42 12.60
N ALA A 65 -2.66 19.02 13.77
CA ALA A 65 -3.97 19.45 14.23
C ALA A 65 -4.58 20.46 13.27
N GLY A 66 -5.83 20.26 12.92
CA GLY A 66 -6.55 21.16 12.03
C GLY A 66 -7.98 20.69 11.75
N VAL A 67 -8.84 21.64 11.39
CA VAL A 67 -10.25 21.41 11.02
C VAL A 67 -10.39 21.46 9.51
N ASN A 68 -10.95 20.38 8.92
CA ASN A 68 -11.15 20.26 7.48
C ASN A 68 -12.60 20.36 7.04
N ARG A 69 -13.57 19.97 7.90
CA ARG A 69 -15.00 20.05 7.65
C ARG A 69 -15.73 20.49 8.91
N PRO A 70 -15.73 21.78 9.22
CA PRO A 70 -16.45 22.33 10.35
C PRO A 70 -17.97 22.36 10.08
N LYS A 71 -18.74 22.53 11.15
CA LYS A 71 -20.18 22.83 11.03
C LYS A 71 -20.42 24.28 10.64
N ASP A 72 -19.53 25.17 11.08
CA ASP A 72 -19.55 26.59 10.78
C ASP A 72 -18.17 27.06 10.28
N ASN A 73 -18.15 27.94 9.27
CA ASN A 73 -16.90 28.43 8.67
C ASN A 73 -15.96 29.15 9.65
N SER A 74 -16.49 29.73 10.74
CA SER A 74 -15.69 30.36 11.79
C SER A 74 -14.77 29.36 12.53
N GLU A 75 -15.16 28.08 12.54
CA GLU A 75 -14.36 27.01 13.16
C GLU A 75 -13.05 26.75 12.40
N PHE A 76 -12.97 27.09 11.09
CA PHE A 76 -11.71 26.98 10.35
C PHE A 76 -10.63 27.86 10.98
N MET A 77 -10.94 29.12 11.23
CA MET A 77 -9.96 30.03 11.83
C MET A 77 -9.63 29.63 13.27
N LYS A 78 -10.62 29.27 14.08
CA LYS A 78 -10.43 28.84 15.47
C LYS A 78 -9.59 27.57 15.55
N GLY A 79 -9.87 26.55 14.72
CA GLY A 79 -9.18 25.26 14.75
C GLY A 79 -7.81 25.27 14.09
N ASN A 80 -7.65 25.98 12.95
CA ASN A 80 -6.39 25.98 12.21
C ASN A 80 -5.41 27.07 12.66
N PHE A 81 -5.92 28.26 13.00
CA PHE A 81 -5.09 29.39 13.45
C PHE A 81 -5.01 29.47 14.98
N GLY A 82 -6.16 29.36 15.68
CA GLY A 82 -6.20 29.57 17.14
C GLY A 82 -5.36 28.55 17.91
N PHE A 83 -5.48 27.26 17.61
CA PHE A 83 -4.67 26.23 18.25
C PHE A 83 -3.17 26.37 17.88
N ALA A 84 -2.87 26.67 16.61
CA ALA A 84 -1.50 26.94 16.16
C ALA A 84 -0.85 28.08 16.96
N SER A 85 -1.59 29.17 17.22
CA SER A 85 -1.12 30.28 18.07
C SER A 85 -0.81 29.80 19.48
N THR A 86 -1.73 29.03 20.10
CA THR A 86 -1.52 28.48 21.46
C THR A 86 -0.25 27.62 21.53
N LEU A 87 -0.03 26.73 20.56
CA LEU A 87 1.17 25.89 20.47
C LEU A 87 2.44 26.74 20.41
N LEU A 88 2.51 27.69 19.47
CA LEU A 88 3.70 28.53 19.28
C LEU A 88 3.94 29.47 20.47
N ASP A 89 2.90 29.99 21.12
CA ASP A 89 3.02 30.80 22.34
C ASP A 89 3.53 29.95 23.52
N THR A 90 3.14 28.68 23.61
CA THR A 90 3.66 27.76 24.63
C THR A 90 5.13 27.45 24.40
N LEU A 91 5.57 27.20 23.18
CA LEU A 91 6.98 27.02 22.85
C LEU A 91 7.79 28.28 23.20
N LYS A 92 7.31 29.48 22.85
CA LYS A 92 7.94 30.76 23.23
C LYS A 92 8.05 30.94 24.73
N LYS A 93 7.02 30.59 25.52
CA LYS A 93 7.04 30.64 26.99
C LYS A 93 8.23 29.88 27.56
N TYR A 94 8.58 28.73 27.01
CA TYR A 94 9.70 27.91 27.45
C TYR A 94 11.01 28.19 26.69
N LYS A 95 11.01 29.16 25.77
CA LYS A 95 12.16 29.45 24.89
C LYS A 95 12.64 28.20 24.14
N ASN A 96 11.71 27.29 23.87
CA ASN A 96 12.00 26.10 23.08
C ASN A 96 11.94 26.48 21.60
N THR A 97 13.08 26.41 20.92
CA THR A 97 13.26 26.73 19.49
C THR A 97 13.44 25.46 18.63
N CYS A 98 12.94 24.32 19.10
CA CYS A 98 12.97 23.09 18.30
C CYS A 98 12.30 23.28 16.94
N PRO A 99 12.67 22.49 15.91
CA PRO A 99 12.00 22.54 14.61
C PRO A 99 10.50 22.25 14.71
N VAL A 100 9.71 23.00 13.94
CA VAL A 100 8.25 22.85 13.92
C VAL A 100 7.78 22.68 12.48
N MET A 101 7.12 21.55 12.21
CA MET A 101 6.47 21.28 10.93
C MET A 101 4.99 21.71 10.97
N LEU A 102 4.54 22.42 9.94
CA LEU A 102 3.13 22.75 9.72
C LEU A 102 2.56 21.94 8.55
N SER A 103 1.50 21.18 8.83
CA SER A 103 0.62 20.60 7.82
C SER A 103 -0.27 21.68 7.22
N SER A 104 0.12 22.21 6.06
CA SER A 104 -0.70 23.11 5.23
C SER A 104 -1.38 22.35 4.10
N SER A 105 -1.89 23.05 3.09
CA SER A 105 -2.61 22.48 1.96
C SER A 105 -2.31 23.28 0.70
N GLN A 106 -2.33 22.64 -0.47
CA GLN A 106 -2.32 23.32 -1.76
C GLN A 106 -3.41 24.39 -1.87
N GLN A 107 -4.53 24.26 -1.15
CA GLN A 107 -5.59 25.28 -1.10
C GLN A 107 -5.13 26.61 -0.48
N ALA A 108 -4.06 26.62 0.30
CA ALA A 108 -3.46 27.85 0.83
C ALA A 108 -2.79 28.73 -0.25
N SER A 109 -2.59 28.20 -1.46
CA SER A 109 -2.15 29.03 -2.60
C SER A 109 -3.14 30.10 -2.98
N LEU A 110 -4.45 29.87 -2.72
CA LEU A 110 -5.58 30.75 -3.11
C LEU A 110 -5.59 31.04 -4.62
N THR A 111 -5.11 30.12 -5.44
CA THR A 111 -5.06 30.24 -6.89
C THR A 111 -6.03 29.30 -7.59
N GLY A 112 -6.43 29.64 -8.83
CA GLY A 112 -7.32 28.82 -9.65
C GLY A 112 -8.62 28.47 -8.91
N ARG A 113 -8.98 27.18 -8.88
CA ARG A 113 -10.19 26.68 -8.21
C ARG A 113 -10.24 26.93 -6.68
N PHE A 114 -9.13 27.30 -6.09
CA PHE A 114 -9.01 27.54 -4.65
C PHE A 114 -9.10 29.02 -4.26
N GLY A 115 -9.27 29.95 -5.21
CA GLY A 115 -9.29 31.39 -4.97
C GLY A 115 -10.28 31.87 -3.89
N ASN A 116 -11.43 31.17 -3.76
CA ASN A 116 -12.46 31.48 -2.78
C ASN A 116 -12.54 30.49 -1.61
N SER A 117 -11.51 29.66 -1.37
CA SER A 117 -11.51 28.65 -0.33
C SER A 117 -11.35 29.27 1.07
N GLU A 118 -12.39 29.20 1.90
CA GLU A 118 -12.29 29.59 3.32
C GLU A 118 -11.28 28.71 4.07
N TYR A 119 -11.28 27.40 3.78
CA TYR A 119 -10.26 26.49 4.28
C TYR A 119 -8.86 26.93 3.84
N GLY A 120 -8.68 27.27 2.54
CA GLY A 120 -7.41 27.77 2.03
C GLY A 120 -6.95 29.04 2.75
N ARG A 121 -7.86 30.01 3.00
CA ARG A 121 -7.55 31.21 3.77
C ARG A 121 -7.10 30.90 5.20
N SER A 122 -7.75 29.96 5.87
CA SER A 122 -7.37 29.57 7.24
C SER A 122 -5.99 28.89 7.28
N LYS A 123 -5.67 28.04 6.27
CA LYS A 123 -4.35 27.43 6.15
C LYS A 123 -3.28 28.47 5.84
N LYS A 124 -3.58 29.42 4.95
CA LYS A 124 -2.64 30.53 4.64
C LYS A 124 -2.34 31.39 5.86
N ALA A 125 -3.36 31.71 6.68
CA ALA A 125 -3.15 32.43 7.95
C ALA A 125 -2.24 31.64 8.92
N GLY A 126 -2.38 30.31 8.95
CA GLY A 126 -1.50 29.42 9.69
C GLY A 126 -0.03 29.50 9.17
N GLU A 127 0.15 29.44 7.83
CA GLU A 127 1.50 29.60 7.24
C GLU A 127 2.15 30.92 7.66
N ASP A 128 1.43 32.03 7.56
CA ASP A 128 1.92 33.34 7.92
C ASP A 128 2.30 33.44 9.41
N LEU A 129 1.52 32.81 10.29
CA LEU A 129 1.81 32.73 11.73
C LEU A 129 3.11 31.96 12.02
N PHE A 130 3.32 30.82 11.36
CA PHE A 130 4.53 30.00 11.54
C PHE A 130 5.78 30.69 11.00
N LEU A 131 5.68 31.38 9.87
CA LEU A 131 6.80 32.14 9.29
C LEU A 131 7.14 33.38 10.14
N ASP A 132 6.15 34.05 10.74
CA ASP A 132 6.37 35.12 11.72
C ASP A 132 7.06 34.57 12.99
N TYR A 133 6.64 33.39 13.47
CA TYR A 133 7.29 32.71 14.57
C TYR A 133 8.78 32.43 14.27
N GLN A 134 9.07 31.86 13.08
CA GLN A 134 10.47 31.65 12.63
C GLN A 134 11.27 32.93 12.66
N SER A 135 10.73 34.03 12.10
CA SER A 135 11.45 35.31 12.04
C SER A 135 11.75 35.93 13.43
N LYS A 136 10.87 35.67 14.40
CA LYS A 136 10.97 36.21 15.76
C LYS A 136 11.85 35.39 16.72
N THR A 137 11.91 34.07 16.49
CA THR A 137 12.56 33.13 17.43
C THR A 137 13.84 32.49 16.87
N GLY A 138 14.00 32.49 15.55
CA GLY A 138 15.06 31.75 14.86
C GLY A 138 14.80 30.22 14.78
N ALA A 139 13.64 29.72 15.25
CA ALA A 139 13.29 28.32 15.15
C ALA A 139 13.14 27.91 13.69
N LYS A 140 13.56 26.69 13.33
CA LYS A 140 13.35 26.09 12.01
C LYS A 140 11.86 25.78 11.83
N VAL A 141 11.26 26.27 10.76
CA VAL A 141 9.85 26.01 10.41
C VAL A 141 9.78 25.34 9.05
N LEU A 142 9.05 24.21 8.98
CA LEU A 142 8.86 23.42 7.78
C LEU A 142 7.38 23.46 7.37
N VAL A 143 7.04 24.19 6.32
CA VAL A 143 5.66 24.36 5.85
C VAL A 143 5.40 23.45 4.65
N TYR A 144 4.57 22.42 4.82
CA TYR A 144 4.20 21.49 3.77
C TYR A 144 2.78 21.78 3.25
N ARG A 145 2.64 22.07 1.95
CA ARG A 145 1.35 22.21 1.28
C ARG A 145 0.94 20.89 0.66
N PHE A 146 0.21 20.06 1.41
CA PHE A 146 -0.19 18.76 0.94
C PHE A 146 -1.24 18.81 -0.19
N PRO A 147 -1.11 17.93 -1.21
CA PRO A 147 -2.18 17.63 -2.14
C PRO A 147 -3.22 16.71 -1.51
N ASN A 148 -4.01 15.97 -2.33
CA ASN A 148 -4.98 15.03 -1.80
C ASN A 148 -4.27 13.81 -1.19
N LEU A 149 -4.46 13.58 0.09
CA LEU A 149 -3.86 12.46 0.81
C LEU A 149 -4.75 11.21 0.72
N PHE A 150 -4.13 10.04 0.60
CA PHE A 150 -4.82 8.76 0.65
C PHE A 150 -3.96 7.68 1.33
N GLY A 151 -4.61 6.61 1.79
CA GLY A 151 -3.95 5.48 2.45
C GLY A 151 -4.79 4.88 3.56
N LYS A 152 -4.23 3.88 4.25
CA LYS A 152 -4.86 3.21 5.39
C LYS A 152 -5.26 4.19 6.50
N TRP A 153 -6.41 3.90 7.16
CA TRP A 153 -6.96 4.69 8.28
C TRP A 153 -7.50 6.08 7.92
N CYS A 154 -7.54 6.45 6.65
CA CYS A 154 -8.24 7.65 6.24
C CYS A 154 -9.76 7.45 6.43
N ARG A 155 -10.44 8.43 7.04
CA ARG A 155 -11.87 8.33 7.30
C ARG A 155 -12.68 8.41 6.00
N PRO A 156 -13.44 7.36 5.62
CA PRO A 156 -14.29 7.39 4.43
C PRO A 156 -15.49 8.34 4.64
N ASN A 157 -16.11 8.77 3.55
CA ASN A 157 -17.28 9.67 3.55
C ASN A 157 -17.02 10.98 4.33
N TYR A 158 -15.78 11.44 4.37
CA TYR A 158 -15.40 12.66 5.07
C TYR A 158 -14.67 13.64 4.14
N ASN A 159 -13.39 13.45 3.84
CA ASN A 159 -12.58 14.43 3.10
C ASN A 159 -11.66 13.81 2.03
N SER A 160 -11.80 12.54 1.72
CA SER A 160 -11.01 11.86 0.70
C SER A 160 -11.93 11.06 -0.22
N ALA A 161 -11.91 11.39 -1.51
CA ALA A 161 -12.61 10.63 -2.54
C ALA A 161 -12.08 9.19 -2.59
N VAL A 162 -10.75 9.01 -2.57
CA VAL A 162 -10.11 7.68 -2.60
C VAL A 162 -10.57 6.81 -1.43
N ALA A 163 -10.54 7.34 -0.20
CA ALA A 163 -10.99 6.60 0.98
C ALA A 163 -12.48 6.22 0.87
N THR A 164 -13.31 7.14 0.34
CA THR A 164 -14.74 6.92 0.14
C THR A 164 -14.98 5.83 -0.91
N PHE A 165 -14.29 5.89 -2.05
CA PHE A 165 -14.43 4.87 -3.11
C PHE A 165 -13.94 3.51 -2.64
N CYS A 166 -12.75 3.43 -2.02
CA CYS A 166 -12.23 2.19 -1.47
C CYS A 166 -13.21 1.56 -0.46
N ASN A 167 -13.67 2.34 0.51
CA ASN A 167 -14.61 1.84 1.52
C ASN A 167 -15.94 1.39 0.90
N ASN A 168 -16.51 2.21 0.02
CA ASN A 168 -17.85 1.93 -0.49
C ASN A 168 -17.83 0.71 -1.42
N ILE A 169 -16.86 0.61 -2.33
CA ILE A 169 -16.73 -0.56 -3.21
C ILE A 169 -16.42 -1.83 -2.38
N ALA A 170 -15.53 -1.76 -1.39
CA ALA A 170 -15.22 -2.89 -0.52
C ALA A 170 -16.45 -3.41 0.24
N ASN A 171 -17.40 -2.51 0.57
CA ASN A 171 -18.61 -2.83 1.33
C ASN A 171 -19.87 -2.92 0.46
N ASP A 172 -19.76 -3.01 -0.87
CA ASP A 172 -20.87 -3.07 -1.82
C ASP A 172 -21.84 -1.88 -1.70
N LEU A 173 -21.33 -0.72 -1.30
CA LEU A 173 -22.09 0.50 -1.18
C LEU A 173 -22.00 1.33 -2.47
N PRO A 174 -23.02 2.12 -2.81
CA PRO A 174 -22.98 2.95 -4.00
C PRO A 174 -21.90 4.05 -3.90
N ILE A 175 -21.29 4.36 -5.03
CA ILE A 175 -20.39 5.50 -5.21
C ILE A 175 -21.03 6.51 -6.16
N GLN A 176 -20.66 7.78 -6.02
CA GLN A 176 -21.05 8.83 -6.95
C GLN A 176 -19.78 9.53 -7.48
N VAL A 177 -19.63 9.53 -8.79
CA VAL A 177 -18.60 10.26 -9.51
C VAL A 177 -19.29 11.27 -10.42
N ASN A 178 -19.21 12.55 -10.08
CA ASN A 178 -19.90 13.60 -10.84
C ASN A 178 -19.24 13.84 -12.21
N ASP A 179 -17.90 13.85 -12.23
CA ASP A 179 -17.10 13.99 -13.45
C ASP A 179 -15.88 13.07 -13.34
N PRO A 180 -15.86 11.95 -14.08
CA PRO A 180 -14.76 10.99 -14.04
C PRO A 180 -13.45 11.53 -14.63
N SER A 181 -13.49 12.64 -15.42
CA SER A 181 -12.30 13.22 -16.03
C SER A 181 -11.49 14.13 -15.10
N VAL A 182 -12.01 14.46 -13.92
CA VAL A 182 -11.31 15.29 -12.94
C VAL A 182 -10.04 14.60 -12.46
N GLU A 183 -8.88 15.17 -12.79
CA GLU A 183 -7.58 14.72 -12.32
C GLU A 183 -7.29 15.23 -10.91
N LEU A 184 -6.80 14.35 -10.07
CA LEU A 184 -6.32 14.63 -8.72
C LEU A 184 -4.80 14.43 -8.65
N GLU A 185 -4.13 15.34 -7.96
CA GLU A 185 -2.80 15.08 -7.45
C GLU A 185 -2.93 14.37 -6.09
N LEU A 186 -2.28 13.24 -5.96
CA LEU A 186 -2.45 12.27 -4.87
C LEU A 186 -1.12 11.98 -4.19
N LEU A 187 -1.09 12.09 -2.87
CA LEU A 187 0.06 11.76 -2.04
C LEU A 187 -0.31 10.58 -1.12
N TYR A 188 0.43 9.49 -1.25
CA TYR A 188 0.24 8.30 -0.43
C TYR A 188 0.79 8.53 0.98
N ILE A 189 0.05 8.04 1.97
CA ILE A 189 0.35 8.33 3.38
C ILE A 189 1.75 7.84 3.82
N ASP A 190 2.21 6.69 3.34
CA ASP A 190 3.50 6.17 3.77
C ASP A 190 4.67 6.92 3.09
N ASP A 191 4.47 7.49 1.88
CA ASP A 191 5.46 8.40 1.26
C ASP A 191 5.55 9.71 2.06
N LEU A 192 4.42 10.23 2.54
CA LEU A 192 4.40 11.40 3.40
C LEU A 192 5.09 11.12 4.74
N VAL A 193 4.81 9.98 5.37
CA VAL A 193 5.47 9.59 6.63
C VAL A 193 6.97 9.45 6.41
N ALA A 194 7.43 8.89 5.29
CA ALA A 194 8.85 8.80 4.96
C ALA A 194 9.50 10.19 4.88
N GLU A 195 8.87 11.17 4.21
CA GLU A 195 9.32 12.56 4.14
C GLU A 195 9.35 13.22 5.54
N MET A 196 8.34 12.94 6.38
CA MET A 196 8.32 13.44 7.76
C MET A 196 9.50 12.88 8.61
N LEU A 197 9.83 11.60 8.40
CA LEU A 197 11.00 11.00 9.05
C LEU A 197 12.32 11.54 8.48
N ASP A 198 12.37 11.87 7.18
CA ASP A 198 13.50 12.56 6.56
C ASP A 198 13.71 13.94 7.18
N ALA A 199 12.62 14.65 7.50
CA ALA A 199 12.70 15.94 8.20
C ALA A 199 13.30 15.85 9.62
N LEU A 200 13.12 14.71 10.32
CA LEU A 200 13.79 14.47 11.61
C LEU A 200 15.30 14.25 11.47
N GLU A 201 15.74 13.83 10.28
CA GLU A 201 17.15 13.61 9.94
C GLU A 201 17.76 14.80 9.17
N GLU A 202 17.07 15.94 9.09
CA GLU A 202 17.47 17.14 8.34
C GLU A 202 17.67 16.88 6.83
N LYS A 203 16.85 16.00 6.26
CA LYS A 203 16.87 15.58 4.86
C LYS A 203 15.58 15.98 4.13
N GLU A 204 14.81 16.91 4.69
CA GLU A 204 13.56 17.38 4.09
C GLU A 204 13.78 18.02 2.71
N HIS A 205 12.79 17.88 1.83
CA HIS A 205 12.82 18.45 0.49
C HIS A 205 12.17 19.83 0.47
N HIS A 206 12.92 20.82 -0.02
CA HIS A 206 12.49 22.22 -0.10
C HIS A 206 12.02 22.61 -1.50
N CYS A 207 11.06 23.54 -1.58
CA CYS A 207 10.53 24.09 -2.82
C CYS A 207 9.99 25.52 -2.68
N GLU A 208 9.71 26.14 -3.83
CA GLU A 208 8.77 27.24 -3.97
C GLU A 208 7.52 26.75 -4.72
N PHE A 209 6.44 27.53 -4.66
CA PHE A 209 5.20 27.25 -5.40
C PHE A 209 4.94 28.35 -6.42
N GLU A 210 4.84 27.97 -7.70
CA GLU A 210 4.31 28.81 -8.76
C GLU A 210 2.84 28.42 -9.01
N GLY A 211 1.93 29.10 -8.32
CA GLY A 211 0.52 28.68 -8.24
C GLY A 211 0.35 27.38 -7.48
N LEU A 212 0.10 26.27 -8.17
CA LEU A 212 0.04 24.91 -7.62
C LEU A 212 1.28 24.07 -7.95
N GLU A 213 2.10 24.53 -8.88
CA GLU A 213 3.29 23.79 -9.31
C GLU A 213 4.41 23.89 -8.28
N VAL A 214 5.06 22.75 -8.03
CA VAL A 214 6.20 22.61 -7.15
C VAL A 214 7.47 22.91 -7.93
N VAL A 215 8.22 23.95 -7.52
CA VAL A 215 9.54 24.28 -8.05
C VAL A 215 10.58 23.89 -6.98
N ALA A 216 11.17 22.71 -7.15
CA ALA A 216 12.14 22.17 -6.19
C ALA A 216 13.41 23.05 -6.11
N GLY A 217 13.91 23.30 -4.90
CA GLY A 217 15.13 24.08 -4.70
C GLY A 217 15.57 24.08 -3.23
N PRO A 218 16.86 23.95 -2.96
CA PRO A 218 17.39 23.73 -1.59
C PRO A 218 17.18 24.92 -0.64
N LEU A 219 16.86 26.10 -1.16
CA LEU A 219 16.58 27.33 -0.41
C LEU A 219 15.09 27.71 -0.45
N GLY A 220 14.23 26.80 -0.91
CA GLY A 220 12.80 27.05 -0.99
C GLY A 220 12.17 27.30 0.38
N LYS A 221 11.19 28.21 0.38
CA LYS A 221 10.46 28.62 1.59
C LYS A 221 9.56 27.52 2.14
N TYR A 222 9.10 26.63 1.27
CA TYR A 222 8.19 25.52 1.58
C TYR A 222 8.91 24.19 1.50
N CYS A 223 8.23 23.17 2.03
CA CYS A 223 8.66 21.78 1.88
C CYS A 223 7.60 21.00 1.06
N TYR A 224 8.02 19.90 0.43
CA TYR A 224 7.14 19.05 -0.35
C TYR A 224 7.58 17.59 -0.25
N CYS A 225 6.65 16.67 -0.51
CA CYS A 225 6.99 15.26 -0.69
C CYS A 225 7.27 15.02 -2.19
N PRO A 226 8.44 14.48 -2.57
CA PRO A 226 8.84 14.35 -3.97
C PRO A 226 8.06 13.28 -4.73
N ILE A 227 7.35 12.38 -4.02
CA ILE A 227 6.60 11.28 -4.63
C ILE A 227 5.10 11.61 -4.56
N THR A 228 4.54 12.04 -5.69
CA THR A 228 3.09 12.19 -5.89
C THR A 228 2.63 11.41 -7.12
N HIS A 229 1.33 11.21 -7.25
CA HIS A 229 0.71 10.53 -8.37
C HIS A 229 -0.42 11.40 -8.93
N LYS A 230 -0.65 11.32 -10.23
CA LYS A 230 -1.81 11.94 -10.88
C LYS A 230 -2.72 10.84 -11.40
N ALA A 231 -4.00 10.94 -11.12
CA ALA A 231 -5.01 10.04 -11.63
C ALA A 231 -6.37 10.74 -11.70
N THR A 232 -7.18 10.40 -12.68
CA THR A 232 -8.56 10.86 -12.77
C THR A 232 -9.46 10.08 -11.81
N LEU A 233 -10.61 10.66 -11.45
CA LEU A 233 -11.59 9.96 -10.62
C LEU A 233 -12.08 8.66 -11.28
N GLY A 234 -12.21 8.64 -12.62
CA GLY A 234 -12.57 7.45 -13.38
C GLY A 234 -11.52 6.35 -13.25
N GLU A 235 -10.24 6.66 -13.52
CA GLU A 235 -9.13 5.71 -13.37
C GLU A 235 -9.04 5.11 -11.97
N ILE A 236 -9.24 5.92 -10.92
CA ILE A 236 -9.24 5.45 -9.54
C ILE A 236 -10.35 4.42 -9.32
N VAL A 237 -11.56 4.72 -9.79
CA VAL A 237 -12.74 3.84 -9.61
C VAL A 237 -12.56 2.54 -10.40
N ASP A 238 -12.10 2.62 -11.65
CA ASP A 238 -11.88 1.46 -12.50
C ASP A 238 -10.85 0.50 -11.88
N LEU A 239 -9.75 1.03 -11.35
CA LEU A 239 -8.75 0.23 -10.64
C LEU A 239 -9.34 -0.46 -9.41
N ILE A 240 -10.13 0.27 -8.59
CA ILE A 240 -10.72 -0.34 -7.37
C ILE A 240 -11.72 -1.44 -7.73
N HIS A 241 -12.51 -1.28 -8.82
CA HIS A 241 -13.40 -2.35 -9.29
C HIS A 241 -12.61 -3.57 -9.78
N GLN A 242 -11.50 -3.38 -10.50
CA GLN A 242 -10.61 -4.48 -10.88
C GLN A 242 -10.07 -5.22 -9.65
N PHE A 243 -9.69 -4.50 -8.60
CA PHE A 243 -9.24 -5.11 -7.34
C PHE A 243 -10.34 -5.93 -6.66
N ALA A 244 -11.58 -5.44 -6.68
CA ALA A 244 -12.72 -6.12 -6.08
C ALA A 244 -13.09 -7.44 -6.79
N GLU A 245 -12.74 -7.59 -8.06
CA GLU A 245 -12.99 -8.82 -8.83
C GLU A 245 -11.93 -9.92 -8.59
N GLN A 246 -10.81 -9.61 -7.94
CA GLN A 246 -9.71 -10.56 -7.72
C GLN A 246 -10.16 -11.89 -7.07
N PRO A 247 -11.02 -11.94 -6.05
CA PRO A 247 -11.46 -13.21 -5.46
C PRO A 247 -12.25 -14.11 -6.43
N LYS A 248 -12.91 -13.53 -7.46
CA LYS A 248 -13.68 -14.27 -8.45
C LYS A 248 -12.82 -14.73 -9.63
N THR A 249 -11.89 -13.88 -10.05
CA THR A 249 -11.04 -14.11 -11.22
C THR A 249 -9.74 -14.81 -10.89
N LEU A 250 -9.35 -14.81 -9.61
CA LEU A 250 -8.04 -15.19 -9.08
C LEU A 250 -6.87 -14.35 -9.67
N LEU A 251 -7.20 -13.33 -10.47
CA LEU A 251 -6.21 -12.51 -11.14
C LEU A 251 -5.56 -11.51 -10.18
N ILE A 252 -4.26 -11.65 -9.95
CA ILE A 252 -3.50 -10.65 -9.20
C ILE A 252 -3.43 -9.37 -10.03
N PRO A 253 -3.83 -8.21 -9.46
CA PRO A 253 -3.73 -6.94 -10.17
C PRO A 253 -2.30 -6.59 -10.56
N GLU A 254 -2.14 -5.84 -11.64
CA GLU A 254 -0.85 -5.31 -12.05
C GLU A 254 -0.44 -4.16 -11.14
N ILE A 255 0.43 -4.47 -10.15
CA ILE A 255 0.83 -3.58 -9.06
C ILE A 255 2.36 -3.45 -8.95
N PRO A 256 3.05 -2.87 -9.95
CA PRO A 256 4.50 -2.69 -9.91
C PRO A 256 4.97 -1.94 -8.66
N ASN A 257 6.19 -2.20 -8.21
CA ASN A 257 6.75 -1.51 -7.06
C ASN A 257 6.77 0.01 -7.28
N GLY A 258 6.34 0.77 -6.27
CA GLY A 258 6.27 2.23 -6.31
C GLY A 258 5.10 2.80 -7.12
N SER A 259 4.32 1.96 -7.85
CA SER A 259 3.20 2.44 -8.66
C SER A 259 2.02 2.95 -7.82
N PHE A 260 1.23 3.84 -8.44
CA PHE A 260 -0.04 4.27 -7.86
C PHE A 260 -0.99 3.09 -7.62
N ALA A 261 -1.08 2.16 -8.57
CA ALA A 261 -1.93 0.98 -8.46
C ALA A 261 -1.60 0.13 -7.23
N LYS A 262 -0.30 -0.09 -6.90
CA LYS A 262 0.10 -0.82 -5.69
C LYS A 262 -0.33 -0.11 -4.41
N LYS A 263 -0.14 1.20 -4.33
CA LYS A 263 -0.52 2.02 -3.18
C LYS A 263 -2.05 2.09 -3.02
N LEU A 264 -2.77 2.19 -4.14
CA LEU A 264 -4.24 2.18 -4.15
C LEU A 264 -4.78 0.80 -3.75
N TYR A 265 -4.18 -0.29 -4.22
CA TYR A 265 -4.58 -1.64 -3.84
C TYR A 265 -4.40 -1.88 -2.34
N SER A 266 -3.25 -1.50 -1.77
CA SER A 266 -3.01 -1.57 -0.32
C SER A 266 -4.03 -0.72 0.47
N THR A 267 -4.41 0.44 -0.08
CA THR A 267 -5.45 1.29 0.50
C THR A 267 -6.80 0.61 0.45
N TYR A 268 -7.21 0.05 -0.71
CA TYR A 268 -8.47 -0.69 -0.86
C TYR A 268 -8.56 -1.86 0.12
N LEU A 269 -7.52 -2.68 0.23
CA LEU A 269 -7.48 -3.82 1.15
C LEU A 269 -7.65 -3.40 2.61
N SER A 270 -7.20 -2.20 2.99
CA SER A 270 -7.36 -1.69 4.35
C SER A 270 -8.81 -1.34 4.74
N TYR A 271 -9.73 -1.28 3.76
CA TYR A 271 -11.17 -1.11 3.94
C TYR A 271 -11.97 -2.40 3.75
N LEU A 272 -11.30 -3.49 3.37
CA LEU A 272 -12.00 -4.75 3.13
C LEU A 272 -12.64 -5.26 4.43
N PRO A 273 -13.95 -5.59 4.43
CA PRO A 273 -14.58 -6.24 5.55
C PRO A 273 -13.89 -7.57 5.85
N LYS A 274 -13.76 -7.91 7.12
CA LYS A 274 -13.07 -9.14 7.54
C LYS A 274 -13.72 -10.41 6.99
N GLU A 275 -15.01 -10.37 6.72
CA GLU A 275 -15.78 -11.45 6.10
C GLU A 275 -15.39 -11.68 4.63
N LYS A 276 -14.87 -10.65 3.95
CA LYS A 276 -14.36 -10.72 2.57
C LYS A 276 -12.86 -11.03 2.49
N ALA A 277 -12.18 -11.10 3.63
CA ALA A 277 -10.75 -11.47 3.69
C ALA A 277 -10.52 -12.98 3.49
N ILE A 278 -11.59 -13.78 3.49
CA ILE A 278 -11.58 -15.22 3.21
C ILE A 278 -12.57 -15.51 2.09
N PHE A 279 -12.18 -16.34 1.14
CA PHE A 279 -13.05 -16.84 0.07
C PHE A 279 -12.62 -18.25 -0.33
N ASP A 280 -13.60 -19.04 -0.80
CA ASP A 280 -13.38 -20.41 -1.21
C ASP A 280 -12.78 -20.47 -2.62
N LEU A 281 -11.81 -21.36 -2.80
CA LEU A 281 -11.27 -21.71 -4.09
C LEU A 281 -12.05 -22.91 -4.67
N LYS A 282 -12.29 -22.87 -5.98
CA LYS A 282 -12.96 -23.98 -6.67
C LYS A 282 -12.04 -25.18 -6.78
N MET A 283 -12.33 -26.23 -6.02
CA MET A 283 -11.66 -27.52 -6.14
C MET A 283 -12.31 -28.37 -7.22
N ASN A 284 -11.55 -28.76 -8.23
CA ASN A 284 -11.97 -29.75 -9.22
C ASN A 284 -11.57 -31.13 -8.70
N VAL A 285 -12.53 -31.89 -8.16
CA VAL A 285 -12.30 -33.17 -7.47
C VAL A 285 -12.80 -34.32 -8.33
N ASP A 286 -11.99 -35.37 -8.50
CA ASP A 286 -12.36 -36.66 -9.10
C ASP A 286 -11.72 -37.83 -8.29
N GLN A 287 -11.88 -39.07 -8.79
CA GLN A 287 -11.33 -40.28 -8.15
C GLN A 287 -9.78 -40.29 -8.07
N ARG A 288 -9.11 -39.49 -8.86
CA ARG A 288 -7.65 -39.38 -8.88
C ARG A 288 -7.13 -38.40 -7.86
N GLY A 289 -7.99 -37.55 -7.25
CA GLY A 289 -7.65 -36.51 -6.31
C GLY A 289 -8.29 -35.17 -6.64
N SER A 290 -7.54 -34.08 -6.55
CA SER A 290 -8.07 -32.75 -6.86
C SER A 290 -7.06 -31.86 -7.60
N PHE A 291 -7.61 -30.85 -8.29
CA PHE A 291 -6.86 -29.77 -8.90
C PHE A 291 -7.52 -28.44 -8.53
N THR A 292 -6.74 -27.48 -8.03
CA THR A 292 -7.25 -26.18 -7.55
C THR A 292 -6.35 -25.06 -8.04
N GLU A 293 -6.90 -24.12 -8.79
CA GLU A 293 -6.21 -22.89 -9.16
C GLU A 293 -6.17 -21.96 -7.96
N LEU A 294 -4.99 -21.37 -7.68
CA LEU A 294 -4.75 -20.51 -6.54
C LEU A 294 -4.74 -19.04 -6.93
N VAL A 295 -3.95 -18.71 -7.94
CA VAL A 295 -3.79 -17.35 -8.45
C VAL A 295 -3.47 -17.36 -9.94
N HIS A 296 -3.95 -16.33 -10.64
CA HIS A 296 -3.60 -16.00 -12.02
C HIS A 296 -2.80 -14.70 -12.06
N THR A 297 -1.96 -14.54 -13.09
CA THR A 297 -1.28 -13.28 -13.39
C THR A 297 -1.54 -12.90 -14.85
N LEU A 298 -1.56 -11.61 -15.17
CA LEU A 298 -1.85 -11.14 -16.52
C LEU A 298 -0.87 -11.67 -17.56
N ASN A 299 0.42 -11.70 -17.25
CA ASN A 299 1.49 -11.95 -18.21
C ASN A 299 2.38 -13.15 -17.86
N CYS A 300 2.14 -13.80 -16.73
CA CYS A 300 3.02 -14.84 -16.20
C CYS A 300 2.27 -16.12 -15.81
N GLY A 301 1.04 -16.33 -16.31
CA GLY A 301 0.31 -17.58 -16.15
C GLY A 301 -0.36 -17.78 -14.79
N GLN A 302 -0.35 -19.03 -14.29
CA GLN A 302 -1.10 -19.42 -13.10
C GLN A 302 -0.26 -20.28 -12.14
N VAL A 303 -0.64 -20.23 -10.86
CA VAL A 303 -0.20 -21.17 -9.83
C VAL A 303 -1.41 -22.00 -9.40
N SER A 304 -1.20 -23.30 -9.28
CA SER A 304 -2.23 -24.25 -8.84
C SER A 304 -1.68 -25.29 -7.88
N ILE A 305 -2.58 -26.00 -7.22
CA ILE A 305 -2.25 -27.17 -6.39
C ILE A 305 -2.90 -28.41 -6.98
N ASN A 306 -2.13 -29.49 -7.07
CA ASN A 306 -2.59 -30.79 -7.48
C ASN A 306 -2.41 -31.79 -6.33
N ILE A 307 -3.47 -32.49 -5.97
CA ILE A 307 -3.45 -33.58 -5.02
C ILE A 307 -3.71 -34.87 -5.77
N SER A 308 -2.77 -35.82 -5.75
CA SER A 308 -2.91 -37.14 -6.37
C SER A 308 -3.08 -38.20 -5.30
N LYS A 309 -4.10 -39.03 -5.42
CA LYS A 309 -4.34 -40.18 -4.55
C LYS A 309 -3.24 -41.23 -4.67
N PRO A 310 -3.07 -42.16 -3.70
CA PRO A 310 -2.11 -43.26 -3.77
C PRO A 310 -2.12 -43.99 -5.08
N GLY A 311 -0.95 -44.22 -5.68
CA GLY A 311 -0.76 -44.97 -6.94
C GLY A 311 -1.25 -44.26 -8.21
N ILE A 312 -1.75 -43.04 -8.12
CA ILE A 312 -2.32 -42.32 -9.26
C ILE A 312 -1.22 -41.68 -10.12
N THR A 313 -1.33 -41.85 -11.44
CA THR A 313 -0.58 -41.13 -12.46
C THR A 313 -1.43 -40.03 -13.08
N LYS A 314 -0.89 -38.82 -13.19
CA LYS A 314 -1.50 -37.67 -13.90
C LYS A 314 -0.51 -37.10 -14.92
N GLY A 315 -1.02 -36.35 -15.91
CA GLY A 315 -0.23 -35.82 -17.04
C GLY A 315 -0.43 -36.70 -18.28
N GLN A 316 0.64 -37.31 -18.80
CA GLN A 316 0.64 -38.09 -20.05
C GLN A 316 0.38 -37.19 -21.27
N HIS A 317 1.06 -36.03 -21.31
CA HIS A 317 0.90 -35.08 -22.40
C HIS A 317 2.16 -34.21 -22.56
N TRP A 318 2.27 -33.52 -23.67
CA TRP A 318 3.31 -32.57 -23.99
C TRP A 318 2.75 -31.24 -24.48
N HIS A 319 3.59 -30.22 -24.55
CA HIS A 319 3.26 -28.85 -24.92
C HIS A 319 4.24 -28.31 -25.96
N ASN A 320 3.82 -27.31 -26.79
CA ASN A 320 4.70 -26.60 -27.71
C ASN A 320 5.46 -25.45 -27.02
N THR A 321 4.72 -24.46 -26.51
CA THR A 321 5.28 -23.24 -25.89
C THR A 321 4.91 -23.13 -24.42
N LYS A 322 3.83 -23.76 -24.02
CA LYS A 322 3.45 -23.89 -22.64
C LYS A 322 4.52 -24.72 -21.91
N TRP A 323 4.97 -24.26 -20.77
CA TRP A 323 5.82 -25.02 -19.88
C TRP A 323 5.30 -24.97 -18.46
N GLU A 324 5.61 -26.01 -17.73
CA GLU A 324 5.14 -26.16 -16.36
C GLU A 324 6.31 -26.43 -15.42
N GLN A 325 6.10 -26.15 -14.15
CA GLN A 325 7.07 -26.38 -13.10
C GLN A 325 6.35 -27.07 -11.94
N PHE A 326 6.80 -28.28 -11.59
CA PHE A 326 6.21 -29.07 -10.54
C PHE A 326 7.11 -29.06 -9.31
N ILE A 327 6.50 -28.80 -8.15
CA ILE A 327 7.17 -28.72 -6.85
C ILE A 327 6.37 -29.58 -5.88
N VAL A 328 6.89 -30.77 -5.57
CA VAL A 328 6.27 -31.66 -4.57
C VAL A 328 6.55 -31.11 -3.18
N VAL A 329 5.49 -30.88 -2.40
CA VAL A 329 5.56 -30.28 -1.06
C VAL A 329 5.12 -31.25 0.05
N SER A 330 4.49 -32.39 -0.31
CA SER A 330 4.14 -33.45 0.60
C SER A 330 3.96 -34.77 -0.17
N GLY A 331 4.31 -35.89 0.46
CA GLY A 331 4.25 -37.22 -0.14
C GLY A 331 5.53 -37.56 -0.91
N HIS A 332 5.48 -38.69 -1.64
CA HIS A 332 6.58 -39.25 -2.40
C HIS A 332 6.13 -39.59 -3.81
N GLY A 333 6.79 -39.05 -4.82
CA GLY A 333 6.40 -39.18 -6.21
C GLY A 333 7.54 -39.36 -7.19
N LEU A 334 7.17 -39.74 -8.41
CA LEU A 334 8.04 -39.84 -9.57
C LEU A 334 7.52 -38.94 -10.68
N ILE A 335 8.37 -38.05 -11.18
CA ILE A 335 8.12 -37.25 -12.39
C ILE A 335 8.91 -37.85 -13.51
N GLN A 336 8.27 -38.15 -14.63
CA GLN A 336 8.90 -38.72 -15.79
C GLN A 336 8.76 -37.78 -17.00
N LEU A 337 9.83 -37.64 -17.78
CA LEU A 337 9.84 -36.87 -19.03
C LEU A 337 10.40 -37.74 -20.14
N ARG A 338 9.77 -37.74 -21.31
CA ARG A 338 10.29 -38.33 -22.53
C ARG A 338 10.22 -37.32 -23.67
N LYS A 339 11.34 -37.09 -24.34
CA LYS A 339 11.37 -36.21 -25.53
C LYS A 339 10.49 -36.81 -26.63
N GLU A 340 9.63 -35.97 -27.24
CA GLU A 340 8.82 -36.44 -28.36
C GLU A 340 9.66 -37.01 -29.52
N GLY A 341 9.22 -38.18 -30.03
CA GLY A 341 9.94 -38.90 -31.06
C GLY A 341 11.13 -39.73 -30.58
N THR A 342 11.35 -39.91 -29.27
CA THR A 342 12.36 -40.77 -28.67
C THR A 342 11.79 -41.74 -27.66
N ASP A 343 12.56 -42.74 -27.24
CA ASP A 343 12.13 -43.72 -26.23
C ASP A 343 12.86 -43.55 -24.88
N GLU A 344 13.82 -42.61 -24.77
CA GLU A 344 14.54 -42.35 -23.51
C GLU A 344 13.63 -41.63 -22.51
N VAL A 345 13.44 -42.21 -21.33
CA VAL A 345 12.66 -41.67 -20.22
C VAL A 345 13.61 -41.15 -19.15
N LEU A 346 13.46 -39.83 -18.83
CA LEU A 346 14.13 -39.21 -17.70
C LEU A 346 13.24 -39.39 -16.46
N ASN A 347 13.83 -39.85 -15.37
CA ASN A 347 13.10 -40.10 -14.10
C ASN A 347 13.63 -39.20 -13.01
N TYR A 348 12.71 -38.46 -12.35
CA TYR A 348 13.00 -37.59 -11.22
C TYR A 348 12.15 -38.01 -10.02
N GLU A 349 12.77 -38.72 -9.08
CA GLU A 349 12.14 -39.07 -7.82
C GLU A 349 12.14 -37.84 -6.89
N VAL A 350 10.98 -37.48 -6.34
CA VAL A 350 10.74 -36.25 -5.60
C VAL A 350 9.92 -36.50 -4.34
N SER A 351 10.16 -35.72 -3.30
CA SER A 351 9.44 -35.85 -2.03
C SER A 351 9.26 -34.51 -1.32
N GLY A 352 8.29 -34.45 -0.38
CA GLY A 352 8.10 -33.33 0.51
C GLY A 352 9.24 -33.13 1.52
N ASP A 353 10.06 -34.14 1.78
CA ASP A 353 11.21 -34.04 2.70
C ASP A 353 12.37 -33.24 2.09
N LYS A 354 12.45 -33.21 0.76
CA LYS A 354 13.43 -32.41 0.02
C LYS A 354 12.72 -31.69 -1.11
N ILE A 355 12.34 -30.46 -0.88
CA ILE A 355 11.64 -29.66 -1.87
C ILE A 355 12.55 -29.37 -3.09
N GLN A 356 12.15 -29.89 -4.22
CA GLN A 356 12.83 -29.72 -5.51
C GLN A 356 11.81 -29.26 -6.56
N SER A 357 12.31 -28.51 -7.53
CA SER A 357 11.53 -28.07 -8.67
C SER A 357 11.95 -28.83 -9.92
N VAL A 358 10.99 -29.40 -10.62
CA VAL A 358 11.19 -30.07 -11.90
C VAL A 358 10.47 -29.26 -12.98
N ILE A 359 11.19 -28.89 -14.04
CA ILE A 359 10.62 -28.15 -15.18
C ILE A 359 10.17 -29.14 -16.24
N MET A 360 8.90 -29.04 -16.64
CA MET A 360 8.34 -29.77 -17.77
C MET A 360 8.76 -29.05 -19.05
N LEU A 361 9.64 -29.68 -19.78
CA LEU A 361 10.26 -29.08 -20.97
C LEU A 361 9.30 -29.09 -22.18
N PRO A 362 9.14 -27.98 -22.91
CA PRO A 362 8.41 -27.99 -24.17
C PRO A 362 8.90 -29.09 -25.14
N GLY A 363 7.99 -29.80 -25.77
CA GLY A 363 8.30 -30.94 -26.66
C GLY A 363 8.70 -32.20 -25.92
N TYR A 364 8.50 -32.28 -24.59
CA TYR A 364 8.62 -33.49 -23.79
C TYR A 364 7.26 -33.87 -23.24
N THR A 365 6.83 -35.12 -23.51
CA THR A 365 5.71 -35.69 -22.78
C THR A 365 6.12 -35.94 -21.33
N HIS A 366 5.22 -35.71 -20.42
CA HIS A 366 5.50 -35.83 -19.00
C HIS A 366 4.33 -36.38 -18.21
N ASN A 367 4.63 -36.94 -17.06
CA ASN A 367 3.67 -37.35 -16.06
C ASN A 367 4.19 -37.12 -14.65
N ILE A 368 3.32 -37.28 -13.67
CA ILE A 368 3.66 -37.38 -12.24
C ILE A 368 2.90 -38.54 -11.64
N ILE A 369 3.62 -39.39 -10.93
CA ILE A 369 3.13 -40.63 -10.30
C ILE A 369 3.22 -40.48 -8.79
N ASN A 370 2.14 -40.76 -8.07
CA ASN A 370 2.21 -40.93 -6.62
C ASN A 370 2.73 -42.34 -6.30
N LEU A 371 3.92 -42.44 -5.73
CA LEU A 371 4.55 -43.72 -5.38
C LEU A 371 4.07 -44.30 -4.06
N SER A 372 3.37 -43.53 -3.24
CA SER A 372 2.82 -44.02 -1.97
C SER A 372 1.58 -44.89 -2.20
N GLU A 373 1.41 -45.90 -1.37
CA GLU A 373 0.21 -46.74 -1.33
C GLU A 373 -0.88 -46.18 -0.36
N THR A 374 -0.48 -45.23 0.50
CA THR A 374 -1.35 -44.79 1.62
C THR A 374 -1.50 -43.29 1.71
N GLU A 375 -0.55 -42.49 1.18
CA GLU A 375 -0.50 -41.04 1.35
C GLU A 375 -0.79 -40.31 0.04
N ASP A 376 -1.44 -39.17 0.14
CA ASP A 376 -1.64 -38.28 -0.99
C ASP A 376 -0.32 -37.58 -1.38
N LEU A 377 -0.08 -37.38 -2.67
CA LEU A 377 1.00 -36.56 -3.22
C LEU A 377 0.48 -35.16 -3.47
N VAL A 378 1.10 -34.17 -2.83
CA VAL A 378 0.73 -32.75 -2.97
C VAL A 378 1.80 -32.02 -3.79
N THR A 379 1.38 -31.47 -4.91
CA THR A 379 2.25 -30.76 -5.86
C THR A 379 1.77 -29.34 -6.09
N VAL A 380 2.63 -28.36 -5.86
CA VAL A 380 2.43 -26.99 -6.34
C VAL A 380 2.89 -26.94 -7.80
N MET A 381 2.06 -26.38 -8.65
CA MET A 381 2.31 -26.30 -10.09
C MET A 381 2.28 -24.83 -10.51
N TYR A 382 3.28 -24.44 -11.26
CA TYR A 382 3.30 -23.19 -11.99
C TYR A 382 3.19 -23.48 -13.49
N CYS A 383 2.40 -22.68 -14.18
CA CYS A 383 2.29 -22.72 -15.64
C CYS A 383 2.43 -21.30 -16.19
N ASN A 384 3.24 -21.11 -17.25
CA ASN A 384 3.52 -19.80 -17.84
C ASN A 384 2.33 -19.13 -18.53
N GLU A 385 1.22 -19.82 -18.66
CA GLU A 385 -0.02 -19.29 -19.21
C GLU A 385 -1.25 -19.85 -18.47
N VAL A 386 -2.34 -19.09 -18.46
CA VAL A 386 -3.62 -19.56 -17.92
C VAL A 386 -4.24 -20.57 -18.89
N PHE A 387 -4.85 -21.62 -18.36
CA PHE A 387 -5.50 -22.64 -19.20
C PHE A 387 -6.65 -22.03 -20.01
N ASP A 388 -6.60 -22.21 -21.34
CA ASP A 388 -7.65 -21.83 -22.27
C ASP A 388 -8.12 -23.08 -23.02
N SER A 389 -9.35 -23.52 -22.75
CA SER A 389 -9.94 -24.71 -23.39
C SER A 389 -10.10 -24.57 -24.90
N SER A 390 -10.09 -23.37 -25.46
CA SER A 390 -10.13 -23.12 -26.91
C SER A 390 -8.77 -23.26 -27.59
N LYS A 391 -7.68 -23.13 -26.81
CA LYS A 391 -6.29 -23.22 -27.25
C LYS A 391 -5.44 -23.92 -26.19
N PRO A 392 -5.67 -25.19 -25.88
CA PRO A 392 -5.10 -25.82 -24.67
C PRO A 392 -3.58 -26.03 -24.72
N ASP A 393 -2.94 -25.99 -25.90
CA ASP A 393 -1.51 -26.35 -26.13
C ASP A 393 -1.09 -27.60 -25.31
N THR A 394 -1.96 -28.63 -25.33
CA THR A 394 -1.79 -29.84 -24.53
C THR A 394 -2.16 -31.04 -25.39
N PHE A 395 -1.19 -31.92 -25.63
CA PHE A 395 -1.32 -33.04 -26.55
C PHE A 395 -1.06 -34.34 -25.80
N PHE A 396 -2.06 -35.19 -25.76
CA PHE A 396 -1.97 -36.49 -25.07
C PHE A 396 -0.93 -37.40 -25.78
N ASP A 397 0.05 -37.87 -25.03
CA ASP A 397 1.00 -38.89 -25.43
C ASP A 397 1.59 -39.57 -24.17
N PRO A 398 1.40 -40.90 -23.97
CA PRO A 398 1.96 -41.56 -22.80
C PRO A 398 3.48 -41.48 -22.75
N VAL A 399 4.04 -41.29 -21.53
CA VAL A 399 5.50 -41.27 -21.34
C VAL A 399 6.08 -42.66 -21.65
N GLU A 400 5.45 -43.71 -21.15
CA GLU A 400 5.81 -45.09 -21.51
C GLU A 400 4.91 -45.52 -22.65
N LYS A 401 5.53 -46.01 -23.75
CA LYS A 401 4.86 -46.59 -24.93
C LYS A 401 4.81 -48.09 -24.72
N ASP A 402 3.64 -48.69 -24.81
CA ASP A 402 3.43 -50.14 -24.78
C ASP A 402 4.20 -50.86 -25.88
#